data_9b9a144a5393087f4cedc5bf4f054b41
#
_entry.id   9b9a144a5393087f4cedc5bf4f054b41
#
_cell.length_a   1.000
_cell.length_b   1.000
_cell.length_c   1.000
_cell.angle_alpha   90.00
_cell.angle_beta   90.00
_cell.angle_gamma   90.00
#
_symmetry.space_group_name_H-M   'P 1'
#
loop_
_entity.id
_entity.type
_entity.pdbx_description
1 polymer ?
#
loop_
_entity_poly.entity_id
_entity_poly.type
_entity_poly.pdbx_seq_one_letter_code
_entity_poly.pdbx_strand_id
1 'polypeptide(L)'
;MTVAVRLPEPDPTLGDQVLDEIVWASLTGPHHRNLVERNGSAARYHPDVAPFVGLADPADPGAWADVATLVGPGVTVAVSGPGVVPPPYWTSTLIGSGVQLIDVALDKREDPEALRLGPADVPEILDLVARTEPGPFRPRTIELGRYLGIRHHGQLVALAGERLRPHGWTEISAVCTDPAYRGRGLATRLVRAVGAGIADRGDRVLLHGLATNPAIGLYLHLGFRLRRRTEFRSVTTPA
;
A
#
# COMPACT_ATOMS: atom_id res chain seq x y z
N MET A 1 15.88 12.33 19.05
CA MET A 1 14.62 13.08 18.92
C MET A 1 14.23 13.05 17.45
N THR A 2 13.18 12.32 17.10
CA THR A 2 12.62 12.31 15.74
C THR A 2 11.84 13.59 15.55
N VAL A 3 12.31 14.50 14.71
CA VAL A 3 11.55 15.70 14.37
C VAL A 3 10.29 15.25 13.62
N ALA A 4 9.12 15.54 14.19
CA ALA A 4 7.87 15.25 13.53
C ALA A 4 7.81 16.05 12.20
N VAL A 5 7.66 15.35 11.09
CA VAL A 5 7.49 15.99 9.77
C VAL A 5 6.16 16.75 9.80
N ARG A 6 6.21 18.07 9.63
CA ARG A 6 5.00 18.87 9.45
C ARG A 6 4.42 18.54 8.06
N LEU A 7 3.26 17.90 8.05
CA LEU A 7 2.55 17.61 6.80
C LEU A 7 2.04 18.90 6.17
N PRO A 8 2.16 19.07 4.84
CA PRO A 8 1.51 20.15 4.12
C PRO A 8 -0.03 20.04 4.19
N GLU A 9 -0.72 21.07 3.74
CA GLU A 9 -2.17 20.96 3.51
C GLU A 9 -2.45 20.01 2.35
N PRO A 10 -3.51 19.20 2.45
CA PRO A 10 -3.94 18.33 1.36
C PRO A 10 -4.37 19.15 0.12
N ASP A 11 -4.03 18.65 -1.05
CA ASP A 11 -4.55 19.16 -2.33
C ASP A 11 -5.45 18.11 -2.98
N PRO A 12 -6.77 18.18 -2.78
CA PRO A 12 -7.71 17.21 -3.31
C PRO A 12 -7.88 17.28 -4.83
N THR A 13 -7.36 18.32 -5.49
CA THR A 13 -7.39 18.43 -6.95
C THR A 13 -6.35 17.54 -7.63
N LEU A 14 -5.40 17.04 -6.86
CA LEU A 14 -4.40 16.08 -7.37
C LEU A 14 -5.03 14.71 -7.59
N GLY A 15 -4.78 14.14 -8.76
CA GLY A 15 -5.21 12.79 -9.11
C GLY A 15 -6.69 12.70 -9.50
N ASP A 16 -7.17 11.48 -9.55
CA ASP A 16 -8.50 11.14 -10.07
C ASP A 16 -9.41 10.63 -8.94
N GLN A 17 -10.72 10.71 -9.14
CA GLN A 17 -11.72 10.22 -8.18
C GLN A 17 -11.57 8.71 -7.88
N VAL A 18 -11.03 7.93 -8.81
CA VAL A 18 -10.74 6.49 -8.61
C VAL A 18 -9.85 6.23 -7.39
N LEU A 19 -9.08 7.23 -6.94
CA LEU A 19 -8.21 7.15 -5.79
C LEU A 19 -8.94 7.37 -4.45
N ASP A 20 -10.20 7.74 -4.48
CA ASP A 20 -10.97 7.95 -3.25
C ASP A 20 -11.30 6.63 -2.58
N GLU A 21 -11.72 5.63 -3.37
CA GLU A 21 -11.94 4.26 -2.94
C GLU A 21 -10.91 3.31 -3.60
N ILE A 22 -9.65 3.62 -3.41
CA ILE A 22 -8.54 2.98 -4.14
C ILE A 22 -8.49 1.46 -3.93
N VAL A 23 -8.83 0.96 -2.73
CA VAL A 23 -8.84 -0.49 -2.45
C VAL A 23 -9.92 -1.15 -3.28
N TRP A 24 -11.15 -0.63 -3.27
CA TRP A 24 -12.26 -1.13 -4.10
C TRP A 24 -11.91 -1.07 -5.59
N ALA A 25 -11.40 0.07 -6.05
CA ALA A 25 -11.01 0.26 -7.45
C ALA A 25 -9.91 -0.72 -7.91
N SER A 26 -8.96 -1.04 -7.02
CA SER A 26 -7.91 -2.02 -7.30
C SER A 26 -8.46 -3.46 -7.33
N LEU A 27 -9.34 -3.81 -6.37
CA LEU A 27 -9.97 -5.12 -6.28
C LEU A 27 -10.94 -5.40 -7.43
N THR A 28 -11.58 -4.36 -7.97
CA THR A 28 -12.55 -4.49 -9.08
C THR A 28 -11.93 -4.23 -10.45
N GLY A 29 -10.70 -3.72 -10.46
CA GLY A 29 -9.92 -3.47 -11.68
C GLY A 29 -9.45 -4.74 -12.40
N PRO A 30 -8.79 -4.58 -13.56
CA PRO A 30 -8.40 -5.71 -14.40
C PRO A 30 -7.16 -6.46 -13.91
N HIS A 31 -6.33 -5.83 -13.07
CA HIS A 31 -4.95 -6.30 -12.84
C HIS A 31 -4.83 -7.45 -11.84
N HIS A 32 -5.71 -7.51 -10.83
CA HIS A 32 -5.61 -8.46 -9.71
C HIS A 32 -6.73 -9.50 -9.68
N ARG A 33 -7.42 -9.75 -10.80
CA ARG A 33 -8.61 -10.62 -10.86
C ARG A 33 -8.43 -12.00 -10.26
N ASN A 34 -7.26 -12.60 -10.45
CA ASN A 34 -6.94 -13.94 -9.95
C ASN A 34 -6.54 -13.96 -8.45
N LEU A 35 -6.43 -12.79 -7.83
CA LEU A 35 -6.01 -12.61 -6.43
C LEU A 35 -7.16 -12.15 -5.54
N VAL A 36 -8.36 -12.00 -6.11
CA VAL A 36 -9.51 -11.33 -5.49
C VAL A 36 -10.69 -12.26 -5.38
N GLU A 37 -11.33 -12.25 -4.23
CA GLU A 37 -12.62 -12.84 -3.94
C GLU A 37 -13.67 -11.73 -3.81
N ARG A 38 -14.92 -12.00 -4.26
CA ARG A 38 -16.00 -11.02 -4.26
C ARG A 38 -17.31 -11.61 -3.76
N ASN A 39 -18.10 -10.78 -3.08
CA ASN A 39 -19.47 -11.05 -2.73
C ASN A 39 -20.27 -9.73 -2.77
N GLY A 40 -21.24 -9.61 -3.65
CA GLY A 40 -22.08 -8.40 -3.79
C GLY A 40 -21.25 -7.12 -3.93
N SER A 41 -21.41 -6.22 -2.96
CA SER A 41 -20.74 -4.92 -2.87
C SER A 41 -19.41 -4.96 -2.09
N ALA A 42 -18.88 -6.15 -1.77
CA ALA A 42 -17.62 -6.36 -1.09
C ALA A 42 -16.62 -7.14 -1.95
N ALA A 43 -15.34 -6.83 -1.79
CA ALA A 43 -14.26 -7.58 -2.39
C ALA A 43 -13.05 -7.61 -1.43
N ARG A 44 -12.24 -8.68 -1.48
CA ARG A 44 -10.98 -8.78 -0.73
C ARG A 44 -9.88 -9.42 -1.55
N TYR A 45 -8.66 -9.16 -1.20
CA TYR A 45 -7.56 -10.03 -1.64
C TYR A 45 -7.61 -11.36 -0.89
N HIS A 46 -7.12 -12.43 -1.55
CA HIS A 46 -6.86 -13.68 -0.85
C HIS A 46 -6.02 -13.40 0.41
N PRO A 47 -6.30 -14.05 1.56
CA PRO A 47 -5.62 -13.75 2.84
C PRO A 47 -4.10 -13.78 2.79
N ASP A 48 -3.50 -14.65 1.98
CA ASP A 48 -2.04 -14.73 1.82
C ASP A 48 -1.45 -13.63 0.93
N VAL A 49 -2.29 -12.86 0.23
CA VAL A 49 -1.86 -11.75 -0.64
C VAL A 49 -1.84 -10.44 0.13
N ALA A 50 -2.98 -10.06 0.73
CA ALA A 50 -3.09 -8.82 1.49
C ALA A 50 -4.31 -8.83 2.43
N PRO A 51 -4.29 -8.06 3.53
CA PRO A 51 -5.40 -8.03 4.50
C PRO A 51 -6.57 -7.12 4.07
N PHE A 52 -6.52 -6.51 2.89
CA PHE A 52 -7.42 -5.43 2.51
C PHE A 52 -8.78 -5.93 2.02
N VAL A 53 -9.83 -5.26 2.50
CA VAL A 53 -11.20 -5.34 2.00
C VAL A 53 -11.60 -3.98 1.44
N GLY A 54 -12.27 -3.99 0.30
CA GLY A 54 -12.90 -2.83 -0.32
C GLY A 54 -14.40 -3.01 -0.36
N LEU A 55 -15.12 -1.91 -0.17
CA LEU A 55 -16.57 -1.79 -0.28
C LEU A 55 -16.90 -0.87 -1.45
N ALA A 56 -17.97 -1.18 -2.18
CA ALA A 56 -18.47 -0.33 -3.26
C ALA A 56 -18.98 1.02 -2.71
N ASP A 57 -19.66 0.97 -1.57
CA ASP A 57 -20.10 2.12 -0.80
C ASP A 57 -19.93 1.79 0.71
N PRO A 58 -18.98 2.42 1.40
CA PRO A 58 -18.81 2.22 2.83
C PRO A 58 -19.97 2.72 3.70
N ALA A 59 -20.85 3.56 3.17
CA ALA A 59 -22.04 4.05 3.88
C ALA A 59 -23.25 3.08 3.76
N ASP A 60 -23.21 2.13 2.83
CA ASP A 60 -24.25 1.13 2.67
C ASP A 60 -24.10 -0.01 3.71
N PRO A 61 -25.07 -0.20 4.63
CA PRO A 61 -25.08 -1.35 5.55
C PRO A 61 -25.05 -2.70 4.84
N GLY A 62 -25.61 -2.80 3.63
CA GLY A 62 -25.62 -4.01 2.81
C GLY A 62 -24.20 -4.42 2.39
N ALA A 63 -23.33 -3.45 2.08
CA ALA A 63 -21.94 -3.72 1.74
C ALA A 63 -21.18 -4.35 2.92
N TRP A 64 -21.47 -3.96 4.16
CA TRP A 64 -20.88 -4.58 5.35
C TRP A 64 -21.40 -6.00 5.60
N ALA A 65 -22.67 -6.28 5.30
CA ALA A 65 -23.20 -7.64 5.33
C ALA A 65 -22.50 -8.54 4.28
N ASP A 66 -22.23 -7.99 3.10
CA ASP A 66 -21.44 -8.66 2.07
C ASP A 66 -20.01 -8.95 2.52
N VAL A 67 -19.37 -8.05 3.26
CA VAL A 67 -18.05 -8.31 3.87
C VAL A 67 -18.14 -9.46 4.87
N ALA A 68 -19.15 -9.46 5.78
CA ALA A 68 -19.29 -10.54 6.75
C ALA A 68 -19.45 -11.91 6.08
N THR A 69 -20.24 -11.97 5.01
CA THR A 69 -20.40 -13.19 4.20
C THR A 69 -19.10 -13.61 3.53
N LEU A 70 -18.35 -12.65 3.00
CA LEU A 70 -17.11 -12.90 2.23
C LEU A 70 -15.96 -13.40 3.11
N VAL A 71 -15.82 -12.86 4.33
CA VAL A 71 -14.66 -13.17 5.17
C VAL A 71 -14.95 -14.19 6.26
N GLY A 72 -16.22 -14.38 6.62
CA GLY A 72 -16.67 -15.26 7.70
C GLY A 72 -16.69 -14.60 9.07
N PRO A 73 -17.20 -15.29 10.10
CA PRO A 73 -17.34 -14.77 11.46
C PRO A 73 -16.00 -14.67 12.18
N GLY A 74 -15.85 -13.66 13.04
CA GLY A 74 -14.66 -13.46 13.89
C GLY A 74 -13.37 -13.12 13.11
N VAL A 75 -13.46 -12.78 11.82
CA VAL A 75 -12.28 -12.50 10.99
C VAL A 75 -11.94 -11.02 11.02
N THR A 76 -10.67 -10.72 11.23
CA THR A 76 -10.13 -9.35 11.21
C THR A 76 -9.56 -9.01 9.84
N VAL A 77 -9.99 -7.87 9.28
CA VAL A 77 -9.54 -7.34 7.99
C VAL A 77 -9.16 -5.86 8.11
N ALA A 78 -8.40 -5.37 7.15
CA ALA A 78 -8.03 -3.96 7.06
C ALA A 78 -8.95 -3.23 6.07
N VAL A 79 -9.47 -2.09 6.49
CA VAL A 79 -10.24 -1.17 5.66
C VAL A 79 -9.60 0.21 5.70
N SER A 80 -9.71 0.94 4.60
CA SER A 80 -9.23 2.31 4.51
C SER A 80 -10.11 3.10 3.55
N GLY A 81 -10.27 4.36 3.82
CA GLY A 81 -11.06 5.26 2.98
C GLY A 81 -11.61 6.44 3.78
N PRO A 82 -12.14 7.44 3.09
CA PRO A 82 -12.84 8.52 3.75
C PRO A 82 -14.20 8.03 4.27
N GLY A 83 -14.52 8.37 5.50
CA GLY A 83 -15.87 8.08 6.04
C GLY A 83 -16.18 6.61 6.28
N VAL A 84 -15.18 5.74 6.32
CA VAL A 84 -15.38 4.33 6.66
C VAL A 84 -15.82 4.20 8.12
N VAL A 85 -17.11 3.98 8.33
CA VAL A 85 -17.70 3.76 9.65
C VAL A 85 -18.32 2.37 9.67
N PRO A 86 -17.66 1.38 10.30
CA PRO A 86 -18.21 0.04 10.44
C PRO A 86 -19.51 0.05 11.26
N PRO A 87 -20.43 -0.92 11.04
CA PRO A 87 -21.61 -1.05 11.87
C PRO A 87 -21.28 -1.13 13.37
N PRO A 88 -22.16 -0.62 14.26
CA PRO A 88 -21.84 -0.52 15.71
C PRO A 88 -21.56 -1.87 16.39
N TYR A 89 -22.06 -2.96 15.82
CA TYR A 89 -21.85 -4.31 16.35
C TYR A 89 -20.55 -4.98 15.82
N TRP A 90 -19.75 -4.27 15.03
CA TRP A 90 -18.42 -4.70 14.62
C TRP A 90 -17.36 -4.15 15.56
N THR A 91 -16.33 -4.95 15.84
CA THR A 91 -15.15 -4.41 16.53
C THR A 91 -14.31 -3.62 15.53
N SER A 92 -14.06 -2.34 15.84
CA SER A 92 -13.25 -1.47 15.00
C SER A 92 -12.14 -0.81 15.81
N THR A 93 -10.91 -0.92 15.32
CA THR A 93 -9.74 -0.29 15.94
C THR A 93 -9.06 0.62 14.92
N LEU A 94 -8.84 1.89 15.28
CA LEU A 94 -8.05 2.81 14.48
C LEU A 94 -6.57 2.38 14.57
N ILE A 95 -5.99 1.98 13.42
CA ILE A 95 -4.55 1.67 13.31
C ILE A 95 -3.76 2.98 13.32
N GLY A 96 -4.24 4.00 12.62
CA GLY A 96 -3.65 5.34 12.63
C GLY A 96 -4.15 6.23 11.50
N SER A 97 -3.85 7.52 11.62
CA SER A 97 -4.04 8.47 10.54
C SER A 97 -3.07 8.17 9.41
N GLY A 98 -3.59 8.13 8.19
CA GLY A 98 -2.85 7.88 6.98
C GLY A 98 -2.74 9.10 6.08
N VAL A 99 -1.87 8.99 5.11
CA VAL A 99 -1.72 9.96 4.01
C VAL A 99 -1.69 9.23 2.68
N GLN A 100 -2.30 9.83 1.68
CA GLN A 100 -2.19 9.46 0.28
C GLN A 100 -1.35 10.52 -0.42
N LEU A 101 -0.22 10.11 -0.97
CA LEU A 101 0.73 10.97 -1.67
C LEU A 101 0.74 10.61 -3.16
N ILE A 102 0.78 11.61 -4.01
CA ILE A 102 0.82 11.47 -5.47
C ILE A 102 2.14 12.01 -5.99
N ASP A 103 2.72 11.31 -6.92
CA ASP A 103 3.88 11.76 -7.67
C ASP A 103 3.50 12.94 -8.59
N VAL A 104 4.24 14.04 -8.43
CA VAL A 104 4.13 15.24 -9.26
C VAL A 104 5.45 15.51 -9.98
N ALA A 105 6.59 15.19 -9.35
CA ALA A 105 7.91 15.54 -9.85
C ALA A 105 8.98 14.50 -9.48
N LEU A 106 8.60 13.23 -9.31
CA LEU A 106 9.56 12.16 -9.06
C LEU A 106 10.51 12.02 -10.25
N ASP A 107 11.81 12.14 -9.98
CA ASP A 107 12.85 11.79 -10.95
C ASP A 107 12.91 10.26 -11.11
N LYS A 108 12.10 9.77 -12.06
CA LYS A 108 11.93 8.34 -12.38
C LYS A 108 13.12 7.88 -13.21
N ARG A 109 13.87 6.92 -12.70
CA ARG A 109 15.01 6.35 -13.40
C ARG A 109 15.32 4.96 -12.92
N GLU A 110 15.77 4.11 -13.81
CA GLU A 110 16.26 2.79 -13.48
C GLU A 110 17.50 2.85 -12.58
N ASP A 111 17.72 1.78 -11.86
CA ASP A 111 18.91 1.60 -11.02
C ASP A 111 19.54 0.22 -11.33
N PRO A 112 20.79 0.17 -11.77
CA PRO A 112 21.45 -1.07 -12.20
C PRO A 112 21.66 -2.08 -11.07
N GLU A 113 21.65 -1.65 -9.81
CA GLU A 113 21.76 -2.55 -8.64
C GLU A 113 20.40 -2.97 -8.11
N ALA A 114 19.29 -2.41 -8.59
CA ALA A 114 17.94 -2.81 -8.21
C ALA A 114 17.53 -4.09 -8.95
N LEU A 115 17.64 -5.20 -8.28
CA LEU A 115 17.33 -6.52 -8.81
C LEU A 115 15.83 -6.80 -8.72
N ARG A 116 15.24 -7.35 -9.77
CA ARG A 116 13.87 -7.84 -9.71
C ARG A 116 13.80 -9.08 -8.83
N LEU A 117 12.94 -9.03 -7.82
CA LEU A 117 12.68 -10.13 -6.90
C LEU A 117 11.53 -11.00 -7.41
N GLY A 118 11.57 -12.28 -7.06
CA GLY A 118 10.60 -13.28 -7.46
C GLY A 118 10.15 -14.17 -6.28
N PRO A 119 9.34 -15.20 -6.54
CA PRO A 119 8.83 -16.09 -5.49
C PRO A 119 9.92 -16.75 -4.63
N ALA A 120 11.09 -17.05 -5.23
CA ALA A 120 12.23 -17.63 -4.50
C ALA A 120 12.83 -16.68 -3.44
N ASP A 121 12.63 -15.36 -3.59
CA ASP A 121 13.14 -14.36 -2.66
C ASP A 121 12.18 -14.08 -1.48
N VAL A 122 10.96 -14.63 -1.50
CA VAL A 122 9.92 -14.36 -0.50
C VAL A 122 10.37 -14.63 0.93
N PRO A 123 11.06 -15.73 1.26
CA PRO A 123 11.55 -15.94 2.63
C PRO A 123 12.43 -14.79 3.13
N GLU A 124 13.38 -14.33 2.30
CA GLU A 124 14.29 -13.24 2.65
C GLU A 124 13.58 -11.88 2.71
N ILE A 125 12.58 -11.67 1.85
CA ILE A 125 11.70 -10.48 1.93
C ILE A 125 10.96 -10.46 3.27
N LEU A 126 10.37 -11.57 3.68
CA LEU A 126 9.65 -11.66 4.97
C LEU A 126 10.57 -11.39 6.16
N ASP A 127 11.80 -11.87 6.13
CA ASP A 127 12.81 -11.57 7.14
C ASP A 127 13.16 -10.08 7.20
N LEU A 128 13.33 -9.42 6.05
CA LEU A 128 13.58 -7.98 5.98
C LEU A 128 12.37 -7.18 6.47
N VAL A 129 11.17 -7.57 6.06
CA VAL A 129 9.91 -6.95 6.48
C VAL A 129 9.70 -7.07 7.99
N ALA A 130 9.98 -8.23 8.58
CA ALA A 130 9.88 -8.44 10.03
C ALA A 130 10.82 -7.52 10.82
N ARG A 131 12.01 -7.21 10.30
CA ARG A 131 12.97 -6.30 10.95
C ARG A 131 12.69 -4.82 10.75
N THR A 132 11.92 -4.46 9.72
CA THR A 132 11.76 -3.06 9.28
C THR A 132 10.32 -2.54 9.37
N GLU A 133 9.34 -3.42 9.46
CA GLU A 133 7.89 -3.16 9.63
C GLU A 133 7.35 -2.07 8.67
N PRO A 134 7.55 -2.21 7.33
CA PRO A 134 7.12 -1.19 6.36
C PRO A 134 5.59 -1.19 6.14
N GLY A 135 4.88 -2.13 6.72
CA GLY A 135 3.47 -2.41 6.52
C GLY A 135 3.23 -3.88 6.15
N PRO A 136 1.99 -4.27 5.87
CA PRO A 136 1.67 -5.68 5.64
C PRO A 136 2.34 -6.22 4.37
N PHE A 137 3.12 -7.29 4.54
CA PHE A 137 3.64 -8.12 3.46
C PHE A 137 3.43 -9.59 3.84
N ARG A 138 2.80 -10.38 2.98
CA ARG A 138 2.40 -11.77 3.20
C ARG A 138 3.06 -12.67 2.17
N PRO A 139 3.04 -13.99 2.32
CA PRO A 139 3.75 -14.92 1.42
C PRO A 139 3.47 -14.74 -0.07
N ARG A 140 2.25 -14.28 -0.42
CA ARG A 140 1.83 -14.07 -1.81
C ARG A 140 1.72 -12.58 -2.19
N THR A 141 2.12 -11.65 -1.34
CA THR A 141 2.08 -10.20 -1.64
C THR A 141 2.90 -9.86 -2.89
N ILE A 142 3.95 -10.61 -3.16
CA ILE A 142 4.80 -10.43 -4.36
C ILE A 142 4.02 -10.56 -5.68
N GLU A 143 2.85 -11.21 -5.67
CA GLU A 143 1.99 -11.37 -6.84
C GLU A 143 1.23 -10.08 -7.23
N LEU A 144 1.21 -9.07 -6.36
CA LEU A 144 0.54 -7.78 -6.63
C LEU A 144 1.26 -6.92 -7.67
N GLY A 145 2.55 -7.15 -7.92
CA GLY A 145 3.28 -6.34 -8.89
C GLY A 145 4.77 -6.64 -8.93
N ARG A 146 5.53 -5.65 -9.39
CA ARG A 146 6.99 -5.74 -9.43
C ARG A 146 7.57 -5.37 -8.09
N TYR A 147 8.51 -6.19 -7.61
CA TYR A 147 9.29 -5.90 -6.42
C TYR A 147 10.76 -5.81 -6.81
N LEU A 148 11.43 -4.76 -6.35
CA LEU A 148 12.84 -4.52 -6.56
C LEU A 148 13.58 -4.54 -5.22
N GLY A 149 14.76 -5.14 -5.20
CA GLY A 149 15.61 -5.20 -4.02
C GLY A 149 17.05 -4.83 -4.33
N ILE A 150 17.75 -4.32 -3.34
CA ILE A 150 19.21 -4.13 -3.39
C ILE A 150 19.83 -5.11 -2.42
N ARG A 151 20.89 -5.80 -2.90
CA ARG A 151 21.66 -6.76 -2.09
C ARG A 151 23.01 -6.20 -1.74
N HIS A 152 23.50 -6.56 -0.55
CA HIS A 152 24.86 -6.28 -0.12
C HIS A 152 25.48 -7.56 0.43
N HIS A 153 26.60 -7.99 -0.14
CA HIS A 153 27.22 -9.28 0.16
C HIS A 153 26.24 -10.47 0.08
N GLY A 154 25.36 -10.46 -0.93
CA GLY A 154 24.35 -11.48 -1.15
C GLY A 154 23.06 -11.31 -0.34
N GLN A 155 23.05 -10.55 0.74
CA GLN A 155 21.89 -10.32 1.61
C GLN A 155 20.98 -9.22 1.05
N LEU A 156 19.66 -9.39 1.09
CA LEU A 156 18.68 -8.36 0.77
C LEU A 156 18.66 -7.30 1.88
N VAL A 157 19.02 -6.06 1.53
CA VAL A 157 19.14 -4.96 2.50
C VAL A 157 18.16 -3.82 2.28
N ALA A 158 17.53 -3.76 1.12
CA ALA A 158 16.48 -2.79 0.84
C ALA A 158 15.46 -3.37 -0.16
N LEU A 159 14.22 -2.95 -0.02
CA LEU A 159 13.06 -3.41 -0.80
C LEU A 159 12.16 -2.22 -1.14
N ALA A 160 11.55 -2.24 -2.31
CA ALA A 160 10.36 -1.50 -2.67
C ALA A 160 9.60 -2.27 -3.76
N GLY A 161 8.29 -2.10 -3.84
CA GLY A 161 7.50 -2.79 -4.85
C GLY A 161 6.15 -2.12 -5.08
N GLU A 162 5.28 -2.82 -5.76
CA GLU A 162 3.95 -2.36 -6.17
C GLU A 162 2.87 -3.07 -5.35
N ARG A 163 1.71 -2.41 -5.14
CA ARG A 163 0.61 -3.01 -4.38
C ARG A 163 -0.75 -2.77 -5.03
N LEU A 164 -1.43 -1.65 -4.72
CA LEU A 164 -2.74 -1.35 -5.29
C LEU A 164 -2.60 -0.82 -6.72
N ARG A 165 -3.44 -1.32 -7.62
CA ARG A 165 -3.37 -0.94 -9.03
C ARG A 165 -4.76 -0.68 -9.62
N PRO A 166 -5.42 0.44 -9.24
CA PRO A 166 -6.62 0.90 -9.93
C PRO A 166 -6.27 1.38 -11.34
N HIS A 167 -7.28 1.59 -12.18
CA HIS A 167 -7.06 2.03 -13.57
C HIS A 167 -6.21 3.31 -13.64
N GLY A 168 -5.13 3.27 -14.42
CA GLY A 168 -4.21 4.38 -14.66
C GLY A 168 -3.26 4.74 -13.51
N TRP A 169 -3.25 3.95 -12.43
CA TRP A 169 -2.44 4.21 -11.25
C TRP A 169 -1.82 2.94 -10.69
N THR A 170 -0.61 3.06 -10.18
CA THR A 170 0.04 1.98 -9.40
C THR A 170 0.68 2.55 -8.14
N GLU A 171 0.43 1.89 -7.02
CA GLU A 171 0.95 2.27 -5.72
C GLU A 171 2.35 1.70 -5.49
N ILE A 172 3.31 2.56 -5.11
CA ILE A 172 4.59 2.12 -4.53
C ILE A 172 4.35 1.72 -3.07
N SER A 173 4.84 0.56 -2.68
CA SER A 173 4.64 0.00 -1.34
C SER A 173 5.87 -0.77 -0.86
N ALA A 174 5.82 -1.26 0.39
CA ALA A 174 6.86 -2.06 1.03
C ALA A 174 8.26 -1.42 1.01
N VAL A 175 8.33 -0.08 0.95
CA VAL A 175 9.61 0.64 0.95
C VAL A 175 10.28 0.47 2.30
N CYS A 176 11.37 -0.26 2.33
CA CYS A 176 12.14 -0.46 3.56
C CYS A 176 13.62 -0.63 3.30
N THR A 177 14.40 -0.34 4.33
CA THR A 177 15.86 -0.51 4.34
C THR A 177 16.27 -1.04 5.71
N ASP A 178 17.05 -2.10 5.71
CA ASP A 178 17.64 -2.69 6.90
C ASP A 178 18.33 -1.59 7.74
N PRO A 179 18.11 -1.54 9.06
CA PRO A 179 18.65 -0.49 9.93
C PRO A 179 20.16 -0.24 9.76
N ALA A 180 20.96 -1.30 9.55
CA ALA A 180 22.39 -1.20 9.35
C ALA A 180 22.82 -0.53 8.02
N TYR A 181 21.86 -0.37 7.09
CA TYR A 181 22.11 0.18 5.75
C TYR A 181 21.37 1.49 5.50
N ARG A 182 20.69 2.05 6.51
CA ARG A 182 20.02 3.35 6.41
C ARG A 182 21.00 4.49 6.18
N GLY A 183 20.49 5.63 5.68
CA GLY A 183 21.32 6.81 5.40
C GLY A 183 22.15 6.72 4.11
N ARG A 184 22.08 5.62 3.35
CA ARG A 184 22.84 5.39 2.11
C ARG A 184 22.03 5.66 0.84
N GLY A 185 20.82 6.24 0.94
CA GLY A 185 19.98 6.59 -0.21
C GLY A 185 19.25 5.40 -0.88
N LEU A 186 19.31 4.18 -0.31
CA LEU A 186 18.76 2.97 -0.94
C LEU A 186 17.25 3.07 -1.20
N ALA A 187 16.47 3.59 -0.25
CA ALA A 187 15.03 3.82 -0.42
C ALA A 187 14.75 4.79 -1.58
N THR A 188 15.50 5.88 -1.68
CA THR A 188 15.40 6.85 -2.80
C THR A 188 15.62 6.17 -4.14
N ARG A 189 16.67 5.37 -4.25
CA ARG A 189 17.02 4.63 -5.47
C ARG A 189 15.90 3.70 -5.89
N LEU A 190 15.39 2.89 -4.94
CA LEU A 190 14.33 1.93 -5.21
C LEU A 190 12.99 2.62 -5.56
N VAL A 191 12.60 3.69 -4.86
CA VAL A 191 11.38 4.45 -5.18
C VAL A 191 11.44 5.01 -6.60
N ARG A 192 12.59 5.54 -7.03
CA ARG A 192 12.80 6.02 -8.41
C ARG A 192 12.71 4.90 -9.43
N ALA A 193 13.35 3.75 -9.15
CA ALA A 193 13.37 2.62 -10.07
C ALA A 193 11.98 1.94 -10.21
N VAL A 194 11.24 1.77 -9.10
CA VAL A 194 9.85 1.29 -9.15
C VAL A 194 8.98 2.29 -9.91
N GLY A 195 9.13 3.59 -9.62
CA GLY A 195 8.41 4.66 -10.32
C GLY A 195 8.68 4.69 -11.82
N ALA A 196 9.92 4.43 -12.26
CA ALA A 196 10.26 4.30 -13.68
C ALA A 196 9.48 3.14 -14.32
N GLY A 197 9.55 1.94 -13.74
CA GLY A 197 8.83 0.78 -14.27
C GLY A 197 7.29 0.93 -14.25
N ILE A 198 6.72 1.74 -13.35
CA ILE A 198 5.30 2.10 -13.36
C ILE A 198 5.00 3.02 -14.54
N ALA A 199 5.79 4.09 -14.73
CA ALA A 199 5.61 5.06 -15.81
C ALA A 199 5.76 4.44 -17.19
N ASP A 200 6.69 3.51 -17.37
CA ASP A 200 6.89 2.78 -18.64
C ASP A 200 5.65 2.00 -19.10
N ARG A 201 4.77 1.65 -18.16
CA ARG A 201 3.48 0.99 -18.44
C ARG A 201 2.32 1.98 -18.63
N GLY A 202 2.59 3.28 -18.57
CA GLY A 202 1.61 4.35 -18.70
C GLY A 202 0.81 4.64 -17.42
N ASP A 203 1.14 4.02 -16.28
CA ASP A 203 0.49 4.29 -15.01
C ASP A 203 1.13 5.49 -14.30
N ARG A 204 0.32 6.21 -13.54
CA ARG A 204 0.76 7.26 -12.61
C ARG A 204 1.11 6.66 -11.26
N VAL A 205 1.99 7.32 -10.53
CA VAL A 205 2.55 6.81 -9.26
C VAL A 205 1.86 7.44 -8.06
N LEU A 206 1.55 6.63 -7.08
CA LEU A 206 1.10 7.09 -5.76
C LEU A 206 1.73 6.24 -4.66
N LEU A 207 1.56 6.66 -3.41
CA LEU A 207 1.86 5.85 -2.23
C LEU A 207 0.99 6.25 -1.04
N HIS A 208 0.84 5.31 -0.10
CA HIS A 208 0.23 5.56 1.20
C HIS A 208 1.25 5.31 2.32
N GLY A 209 1.02 5.96 3.44
CA GLY A 209 1.77 5.72 4.67
C GLY A 209 1.01 6.23 5.89
N LEU A 210 1.42 5.79 7.06
CA LEU A 210 0.99 6.43 8.30
C LEU A 210 1.53 7.86 8.34
N ALA A 211 0.73 8.80 8.82
CA ALA A 211 1.13 10.20 8.97
C ALA A 211 2.36 10.38 9.89
N THR A 212 2.58 9.42 10.77
CA THR A 212 3.74 9.35 11.69
C THR A 212 4.98 8.70 11.08
N ASN A 213 4.87 8.16 9.84
CA ASN A 213 6.00 7.48 9.21
C ASN A 213 7.12 8.49 8.89
N PRO A 214 8.34 8.30 9.40
CA PRO A 214 9.46 9.21 9.15
C PRO A 214 9.84 9.31 7.67
N ALA A 215 9.49 8.33 6.84
CA ALA A 215 9.73 8.36 5.40
C ALA A 215 8.87 9.38 4.64
N ILE A 216 7.82 9.95 5.24
CA ILE A 216 6.99 10.97 4.57
C ILE A 216 7.82 12.15 4.10
N GLY A 217 8.77 12.64 4.95
CA GLY A 217 9.68 13.71 4.56
C GLY A 217 10.51 13.38 3.32
N LEU A 218 10.97 12.13 3.20
CA LEU A 218 11.68 11.65 2.02
C LEU A 218 10.78 11.70 0.78
N TYR A 219 9.53 11.22 0.87
CA TYR A 219 8.63 11.22 -0.29
C TYR A 219 8.28 12.63 -0.76
N LEU A 220 8.03 13.57 0.17
CA LEU A 220 7.81 14.98 -0.17
C LEU A 220 9.05 15.58 -0.87
N HIS A 221 10.26 15.28 -0.39
CA HIS A 221 11.50 15.71 -1.03
C HIS A 221 11.70 15.09 -2.41
N LEU A 222 11.23 13.88 -2.64
CA LEU A 222 11.30 13.19 -3.93
C LEU A 222 10.28 13.71 -4.97
N GLY A 223 9.42 14.67 -4.62
CA GLY A 223 8.46 15.26 -5.52
C GLY A 223 7.05 14.71 -5.40
N PHE A 224 6.75 13.96 -4.35
CA PHE A 224 5.37 13.61 -4.02
C PHE A 224 4.65 14.78 -3.34
N ARG A 225 3.34 14.84 -3.52
CA ARG A 225 2.46 15.81 -2.87
C ARG A 225 1.34 15.12 -2.12
N LEU A 226 0.92 15.72 -1.00
CA LEU A 226 -0.18 15.22 -0.20
C LEU A 226 -1.51 15.51 -0.92
N ARG A 227 -2.18 14.44 -1.38
CA ARG A 227 -3.51 14.53 -1.97
C ARG A 227 -4.59 14.61 -0.90
N ARG A 228 -4.54 13.68 0.08
CA ARG A 228 -5.53 13.60 1.15
C ARG A 228 -5.00 12.93 2.40
N ARG A 229 -5.67 13.18 3.51
CA ARG A 229 -5.59 12.40 4.74
C ARG A 229 -6.61 11.27 4.68
N THR A 230 -6.30 10.15 5.27
CA THR A 230 -7.16 8.97 5.37
C THR A 230 -7.02 8.34 6.75
N GLU A 231 -7.82 7.31 7.02
CA GLU A 231 -7.67 6.48 8.21
C GLU A 231 -7.44 5.04 7.78
N PHE A 232 -6.58 4.36 8.52
CA PHE A 232 -6.43 2.92 8.44
C PHE A 232 -7.09 2.30 9.67
N ARG A 233 -8.01 1.37 9.42
CA ARG A 233 -8.74 0.69 10.48
C ARG A 233 -8.61 -0.83 10.33
N SER A 234 -8.55 -1.49 11.46
CA SER A 234 -8.76 -2.92 11.58
C SER A 234 -10.20 -3.12 12.02
N VAL A 235 -10.95 -3.96 11.32
CA VAL A 235 -12.33 -4.29 11.65
C VAL A 235 -12.48 -5.80 11.77
N THR A 236 -13.25 -6.25 12.76
CA THR A 236 -13.52 -7.68 13.00
C THR A 236 -15.01 -7.94 12.84
N THR A 237 -15.36 -8.92 12.01
CA THR A 237 -16.74 -9.37 11.83
C THR A 237 -17.29 -9.91 13.13
N PRO A 238 -18.61 -9.80 13.37
CA PRO A 238 -19.26 -10.50 14.49
C PRO A 238 -18.98 -11.99 14.46
N ALA A 239 -19.03 -12.62 15.69
CA ALA A 239 -18.86 -14.07 15.85
C ALA A 239 -20.06 -14.86 15.32
#